data_b0f4934473fff0c4668142a852180c3b
#
_entry.id   b0f4934473fff0c4668142a852180c3b
#
_cell.length_a   1.000
_cell.length_b   1.000
_cell.length_c   1.000
_cell.angle_alpha   90.00
_cell.angle_beta   90.00
_cell.angle_gamma   90.00
#
_symmetry.space_group_name_H-M   'P 1'
#
loop_
_entity.id
_entity.type
_entity.pdbx_description
1 polymer ?
#
loop_
_entity_poly.entity_id
_entity_poly.type
_entity_poly.pdbx_seq_one_letter_code
_entity_poly.pdbx_strand_id
1 'polypeptide(L)'
;ACTGSLVLLSGCTDSSPLPPMAEGEEVVVVTRNTPTTYYFESDRASGFEYELIRAFAREYNMLVRIKVAFSLPELFEMLASGEAHLAAAGLSQSAGRDAQFVASNPYLYQQPLVVYKSGALRPRSLDALAGRDIVVLAGSVHVETLSALQQDIPELAWREIHAADSLELMHLVTDETADLAIVDSIEFSIQQQLLPRVVAAMEIGDSTPN
;
A
#
# COMPACT_ATOMS: atom_id res chain seq x y z
N ALA A 1 18.06 15.45 55.21
CA ALA A 1 16.94 15.29 54.27
C ALA A 1 17.38 15.87 52.92
N CYS A 2 17.73 14.95 51.95
CA CYS A 2 18.02 15.32 50.57
C CYS A 2 16.77 15.06 49.74
N THR A 3 16.12 16.11 49.29
CA THR A 3 15.02 16.03 48.32
C THR A 3 15.63 16.05 46.93
N GLY A 4 15.65 14.85 46.29
CA GLY A 4 16.04 14.70 44.86
C GLY A 4 14.87 15.10 43.98
N SER A 5 15.02 16.18 43.19
CA SER A 5 14.05 16.60 42.17
C SER A 5 14.24 15.73 40.92
N LEU A 6 13.23 14.91 40.61
CA LEU A 6 13.17 14.11 39.39
C LEU A 6 12.71 15.00 38.24
N VAL A 7 13.62 15.40 37.36
CA VAL A 7 13.28 16.11 36.11
C VAL A 7 12.83 15.07 35.07
N LEU A 8 11.51 15.01 34.81
CA LEU A 8 10.94 14.27 33.69
C LEU A 8 11.22 15.08 32.40
N LEU A 9 12.19 14.63 31.62
CA LEU A 9 12.39 15.08 30.24
C LEU A 9 11.28 14.48 29.37
N SER A 10 10.20 15.22 29.16
CA SER A 10 9.23 14.96 28.10
C SER A 10 9.89 15.30 26.77
N GLY A 11 10.46 14.32 26.10
CA GLY A 11 10.90 14.45 24.72
C GLY A 11 9.68 14.43 23.80
N CYS A 12 9.07 15.60 23.59
CA CYS A 12 8.23 15.80 22.40
C CYS A 12 9.17 15.80 21.20
N THR A 13 9.10 14.78 20.37
CA THR A 13 9.64 14.86 19.01
C THR A 13 8.70 15.74 18.22
N ASP A 14 8.91 17.07 18.28
CA ASP A 14 8.33 17.99 17.31
C ASP A 14 8.93 17.65 15.94
N SER A 15 8.25 16.83 15.17
CA SER A 15 8.57 16.65 13.76
C SER A 15 8.00 17.83 13.00
N SER A 16 8.79 18.89 12.89
CA SER A 16 8.45 20.00 11.98
C SER A 16 8.39 19.45 10.55
N PRO A 17 7.41 19.90 9.72
CA PRO A 17 7.36 19.52 8.31
C PRO A 17 8.67 19.82 7.60
N LEU A 18 9.04 18.94 6.66
CA LEU A 18 10.23 19.13 5.83
C LEU A 18 10.12 20.44 5.02
N PRO A 19 11.25 21.12 4.74
CA PRO A 19 11.25 22.25 3.81
C PRO A 19 10.84 21.77 2.41
N PRO A 20 10.34 22.66 1.52
CA PRO A 20 10.05 22.29 0.14
C PRO A 20 11.26 21.66 -0.56
N MET A 21 11.01 20.70 -1.47
CA MET A 21 12.09 20.10 -2.28
C MET A 21 12.82 21.18 -3.09
N ALA A 22 14.14 21.10 -3.11
CA ALA A 22 14.97 21.96 -3.94
C ALA A 22 16.08 21.16 -4.64
N GLU A 23 16.48 21.61 -5.83
CA GLU A 23 17.58 21.02 -6.57
C GLU A 23 18.88 21.04 -5.76
N GLY A 24 19.59 19.93 -5.75
CA GLY A 24 20.84 19.77 -4.99
C GLY A 24 20.65 19.40 -3.53
N GLU A 25 19.43 19.32 -3.04
CA GLU A 25 19.12 18.98 -1.65
C GLU A 25 18.66 17.52 -1.48
N GLU A 26 18.26 17.17 -0.27
CA GLU A 26 17.75 15.83 0.04
C GLU A 26 16.25 15.73 -0.25
N VAL A 27 15.85 14.70 -0.99
CA VAL A 27 14.47 14.30 -1.14
C VAL A 27 14.15 13.12 -0.21
N VAL A 28 13.19 13.30 0.68
CA VAL A 28 12.69 12.25 1.58
C VAL A 28 11.50 11.57 0.93
N VAL A 29 11.61 10.27 0.72
CA VAL A 29 10.59 9.45 0.06
C VAL A 29 10.07 8.40 1.02
N VAL A 30 8.76 8.35 1.23
CA VAL A 30 8.12 7.26 1.95
C VAL A 30 7.69 6.17 0.97
N THR A 31 7.97 4.92 1.34
CA THR A 31 7.66 3.73 0.53
C THR A 31 7.20 2.57 1.41
N ARG A 32 6.84 1.44 0.79
CA ARG A 32 6.58 0.16 1.47
C ARG A 32 7.68 -0.83 1.13
N ASN A 33 7.89 -1.81 2.01
CA ASN A 33 8.80 -2.93 1.73
C ASN A 33 8.04 -4.02 0.97
N THR A 34 8.03 -3.92 -0.35
CA THR A 34 7.37 -4.89 -1.24
C THR A 34 8.27 -5.20 -2.46
N PRO A 35 8.08 -6.34 -3.14
CA PRO A 35 8.88 -6.70 -4.32
C PRO A 35 8.79 -5.69 -5.47
N THR A 36 7.73 -4.89 -5.54
CA THR A 36 7.51 -3.90 -6.60
C THR A 36 8.02 -2.51 -6.27
N THR A 37 8.15 -2.17 -4.99
CA THR A 37 8.44 -0.81 -4.56
C THR A 37 9.88 -0.63 -4.11
N TYR A 38 10.23 -1.22 -2.96
CA TYR A 38 11.53 -1.11 -2.32
C TYR A 38 11.80 -2.35 -1.48
N TYR A 39 12.94 -3.01 -1.69
CA TYR A 39 13.39 -4.16 -0.92
C TYR A 39 14.91 -4.27 -0.95
N PHE A 40 15.47 -5.13 -0.11
CA PHE A 40 16.89 -5.45 -0.13
C PHE A 40 17.14 -6.80 -0.77
N GLU A 41 18.06 -6.82 -1.71
CA GLU A 41 18.61 -8.04 -2.29
C GLU A 41 20.15 -8.03 -2.11
N SER A 42 20.66 -8.99 -1.35
CA SER A 42 22.11 -9.10 -1.08
C SER A 42 22.74 -7.78 -0.63
N ASP A 43 22.16 -7.12 0.38
CA ASP A 43 22.55 -5.81 0.93
C ASP A 43 22.47 -4.62 -0.03
N ARG A 44 21.79 -4.78 -1.16
CA ARG A 44 21.52 -3.69 -2.10
C ARG A 44 20.03 -3.37 -2.13
N ALA A 45 19.74 -2.08 -2.01
CA ALA A 45 18.37 -1.60 -2.21
C ALA A 45 17.97 -1.77 -3.69
N SER A 46 16.77 -2.29 -3.90
CA SER A 46 16.18 -2.64 -5.19
C SER A 46 14.70 -2.34 -5.19
N GLY A 47 14.07 -2.40 -6.34
CA GLY A 47 12.63 -2.18 -6.52
C GLY A 47 12.36 -1.25 -7.67
N PHE A 48 11.25 -1.48 -8.39
CA PHE A 48 10.92 -0.70 -9.57
C PHE A 48 10.74 0.79 -9.24
N GLU A 49 9.96 1.11 -8.21
CA GLU A 49 9.75 2.50 -7.83
C GLU A 49 10.99 3.14 -7.19
N TYR A 50 11.77 2.36 -6.46
CA TYR A 50 13.06 2.83 -5.96
C TYR A 50 13.98 3.28 -7.10
N GLU A 51 14.04 2.54 -8.21
CA GLU A 51 14.85 2.93 -9.37
C GLU A 51 14.27 4.16 -10.10
N LEU A 52 12.94 4.33 -10.14
CA LEU A 52 12.31 5.55 -10.64
C LEU A 52 12.71 6.77 -9.81
N ILE A 53 12.63 6.67 -8.48
CA ILE A 53 13.03 7.75 -7.58
C ILE A 53 14.52 8.07 -7.71
N ARG A 54 15.37 7.07 -7.87
CA ARG A 54 16.80 7.30 -8.11
C ARG A 54 17.08 8.00 -9.45
N ALA A 55 16.29 7.67 -10.47
CA ALA A 55 16.41 8.35 -11.77
C ALA A 55 15.98 9.82 -11.65
N PHE A 56 14.84 10.08 -11.01
CA PHE A 56 14.38 11.43 -10.69
C PHE A 56 15.42 12.24 -9.91
N ALA A 57 15.91 11.68 -8.81
CA ALA A 57 16.89 12.38 -7.96
C ALA A 57 18.19 12.69 -8.69
N ARG A 58 18.65 11.81 -9.59
CA ARG A 58 19.84 12.08 -10.43
C ARG A 58 19.61 13.25 -11.39
N GLU A 59 18.42 13.34 -12.00
CA GLU A 59 18.08 14.42 -12.92
C GLU A 59 18.11 15.79 -12.24
N TYR A 60 17.65 15.87 -10.99
CA TYR A 60 17.62 17.10 -10.19
C TYR A 60 18.78 17.24 -9.22
N ASN A 61 19.83 16.41 -9.36
CA ASN A 61 21.01 16.41 -8.49
C ASN A 61 20.70 16.30 -6.98
N MET A 62 19.64 15.56 -6.62
CA MET A 62 19.18 15.38 -5.24
C MET A 62 19.77 14.13 -4.58
N LEU A 63 19.83 14.14 -3.25
CA LEU A 63 20.12 12.96 -2.44
C LEU A 63 18.80 12.30 -2.01
N VAL A 64 18.73 10.96 -2.10
CA VAL A 64 17.52 10.21 -1.72
C VAL A 64 17.64 9.68 -0.30
N ARG A 65 16.67 9.99 0.54
CA ARG A 65 16.46 9.33 1.84
C ARG A 65 15.14 8.56 1.81
N ILE A 66 15.22 7.25 2.04
CA ILE A 66 14.05 6.38 2.08
C ILE A 66 13.55 6.24 3.52
N LYS A 67 12.25 6.38 3.71
CA LYS A 67 11.48 5.98 4.87
C LYS A 67 10.56 4.83 4.49
N VAL A 68 10.48 3.78 5.31
CA VAL A 68 9.62 2.63 5.06
C VAL A 68 8.45 2.68 6.03
N ALA A 69 7.23 2.71 5.50
CA ALA A 69 6.00 2.59 6.26
C ALA A 69 5.56 1.12 6.35
N PHE A 70 4.98 0.73 7.48
CA PHE A 70 4.47 -0.63 7.72
C PHE A 70 3.07 -0.84 7.15
N SER A 71 2.35 0.23 6.80
CA SER A 71 1.01 0.15 6.22
C SER A 71 0.72 1.37 5.35
N LEU A 72 -0.32 1.28 4.50
CA LEU A 72 -0.77 2.43 3.72
C LEU A 72 -1.27 3.61 4.58
N PRO A 73 -2.06 3.40 5.65
CA PRO A 73 -2.45 4.49 6.53
C PRO A 73 -1.25 5.24 7.12
N GLU A 74 -0.23 4.54 7.63
CA GLU A 74 0.99 5.15 8.14
C GLU A 74 1.74 5.95 7.05
N LEU A 75 1.83 5.39 5.84
CA LEU A 75 2.46 6.05 4.70
C LEU A 75 1.78 7.40 4.40
N PHE A 76 0.46 7.42 4.33
CA PHE A 76 -0.30 8.64 4.08
C PHE A 76 -0.22 9.64 5.25
N GLU A 77 -0.15 9.17 6.49
CA GLU A 77 0.08 10.02 7.66
C GLU A 77 1.45 10.69 7.58
N MET A 78 2.51 9.96 7.25
CA MET A 78 3.86 10.51 7.07
C MET A 78 3.92 11.55 5.95
N LEU A 79 3.16 11.34 4.86
CA LEU A 79 3.08 12.30 3.76
C LEU A 79 2.29 13.55 4.18
N ALA A 80 1.13 13.38 4.82
CA ALA A 80 0.27 14.47 5.26
C ALA A 80 0.90 15.33 6.37
N SER A 81 1.69 14.71 7.27
CA SER A 81 2.42 15.43 8.32
C SER A 81 3.67 16.17 7.82
N GLY A 82 4.05 15.95 6.55
CA GLY A 82 5.27 16.53 5.98
C GLY A 82 6.56 15.83 6.44
N GLU A 83 6.47 14.62 6.94
CA GLU A 83 7.63 13.78 7.26
C GLU A 83 8.31 13.18 6.03
N ALA A 84 7.64 13.20 4.88
CA ALA A 84 8.16 12.85 3.58
C ALA A 84 7.73 13.89 2.55
N HIS A 85 8.56 14.11 1.53
CA HIS A 85 8.25 15.00 0.41
C HIS A 85 7.31 14.35 -0.61
N LEU A 86 7.49 13.04 -0.82
CA LEU A 86 6.68 12.26 -1.76
C LEU A 86 6.59 10.79 -1.32
N ALA A 87 5.59 10.11 -1.85
CA ALA A 87 5.38 8.68 -1.67
C ALA A 87 5.63 7.94 -2.99
N ALA A 88 6.36 6.82 -2.92
CA ALA A 88 6.59 5.88 -4.00
C ALA A 88 6.37 4.46 -3.48
N ALA A 89 5.14 3.96 -3.63
CA ALA A 89 4.71 2.74 -2.95
C ALA A 89 3.64 1.95 -3.73
N GLY A 90 3.62 2.04 -5.07
CA GLY A 90 2.62 1.39 -5.91
C GLY A 90 1.21 1.92 -5.64
N LEU A 91 1.08 3.24 -5.50
CA LEU A 91 -0.17 3.86 -5.07
C LEU A 91 -1.08 4.14 -6.26
N SER A 92 -2.22 3.46 -6.31
CA SER A 92 -3.25 3.77 -7.30
C SER A 92 -3.91 5.10 -7.01
N GLN A 93 -4.22 5.85 -8.05
CA GLN A 93 -4.97 7.10 -7.96
C GLN A 93 -6.42 6.83 -7.58
N SER A 94 -7.01 7.72 -6.81
CA SER A 94 -8.44 7.70 -6.47
C SER A 94 -8.92 9.10 -6.14
N ALA A 95 -10.25 9.31 -6.28
CA ALA A 95 -10.85 10.61 -5.97
C ALA A 95 -10.60 11.04 -4.51
N GLY A 96 -10.56 10.11 -3.56
CA GLY A 96 -10.27 10.38 -2.16
C GLY A 96 -8.83 10.84 -1.94
N ARG A 97 -7.88 10.28 -2.66
CA ARG A 97 -6.46 10.66 -2.60
C ARG A 97 -6.19 11.97 -3.33
N ASP A 98 -6.78 12.16 -4.51
CA ASP A 98 -6.61 13.37 -5.33
C ASP A 98 -7.12 14.64 -4.63
N ALA A 99 -8.03 14.49 -3.69
CA ALA A 99 -8.51 15.60 -2.85
C ALA A 99 -7.46 16.07 -1.81
N GLN A 100 -6.46 15.27 -1.51
CA GLN A 100 -5.48 15.50 -0.44
C GLN A 100 -4.04 15.61 -0.96
N PHE A 101 -3.71 14.91 -2.02
CA PHE A 101 -2.36 14.78 -2.56
C PHE A 101 -2.33 15.05 -4.07
N VAL A 102 -1.19 15.48 -4.55
CA VAL A 102 -0.95 15.64 -5.98
C VAL A 102 -0.32 14.37 -6.52
N ALA A 103 -0.97 13.71 -7.47
CA ALA A 103 -0.43 12.55 -8.16
C ALA A 103 0.54 12.96 -9.28
N SER A 104 1.53 12.09 -9.55
CA SER A 104 2.38 12.19 -10.75
C SER A 104 1.59 11.79 -12.01
N ASN A 105 2.22 11.94 -13.19
CA ASN A 105 1.70 11.27 -14.38
C ASN A 105 1.73 9.74 -14.18
N PRO A 106 0.68 9.03 -14.59
CA PRO A 106 0.64 7.57 -14.50
C PRO A 106 1.78 6.92 -15.27
N TYR A 107 2.44 5.95 -14.67
CA TYR A 107 3.49 5.15 -15.31
C TYR A 107 3.10 3.67 -15.40
N LEU A 108 2.01 3.28 -14.74
CA LEU A 108 1.53 1.91 -14.65
C LEU A 108 0.01 1.90 -14.46
N TYR A 109 -0.64 0.80 -14.86
CA TYR A 109 -2.05 0.55 -14.61
C TYR A 109 -2.19 -0.79 -13.91
N GLN A 110 -2.98 -0.83 -12.84
CA GLN A 110 -3.25 -2.03 -12.08
C GLN A 110 -4.74 -2.40 -12.14
N GLN A 111 -5.02 -3.69 -12.24
CA GLN A 111 -6.35 -4.23 -12.21
C GLN A 111 -6.60 -4.88 -10.85
N PRO A 112 -7.62 -4.46 -10.08
CA PRO A 112 -8.00 -5.14 -8.86
C PRO A 112 -8.53 -6.56 -9.15
N LEU A 113 -8.01 -7.55 -8.43
CA LEU A 113 -8.36 -8.95 -8.56
C LEU A 113 -8.98 -9.49 -7.28
N VAL A 114 -10.06 -10.24 -7.43
CA VAL A 114 -10.54 -11.15 -6.38
C VAL A 114 -9.72 -12.43 -6.47
N VAL A 115 -9.02 -12.77 -5.40
CA VAL A 115 -8.27 -14.03 -5.31
C VAL A 115 -8.88 -14.96 -4.26
N TYR A 116 -8.75 -16.26 -4.47
CA TYR A 116 -9.30 -17.31 -3.61
C TYR A 116 -8.38 -18.52 -3.57
N LYS A 117 -8.60 -19.42 -2.61
CA LYS A 117 -7.86 -20.69 -2.52
C LYS A 117 -8.35 -21.69 -3.56
N SER A 118 -7.44 -22.23 -4.35
CA SER A 118 -7.74 -23.33 -5.32
C SER A 118 -8.38 -24.51 -4.61
N GLY A 119 -9.49 -24.98 -5.16
CA GLY A 119 -10.31 -26.04 -4.55
C GLY A 119 -11.47 -25.54 -3.67
N ALA A 120 -11.47 -24.26 -3.28
CA ALA A 120 -12.61 -23.63 -2.64
C ALA A 120 -13.67 -23.16 -3.66
N LEU A 121 -14.80 -22.70 -3.18
CA LEU A 121 -15.88 -22.19 -4.04
C LEU A 121 -15.46 -20.88 -4.73
N ARG A 122 -15.24 -20.93 -6.03
CA ARG A 122 -14.87 -19.78 -6.85
C ARG A 122 -16.04 -18.81 -6.99
N PRO A 123 -15.94 -17.52 -6.61
CA PRO A 123 -16.92 -16.51 -6.99
C PRO A 123 -16.86 -16.29 -8.51
N ARG A 124 -18.04 -16.19 -9.15
CA ARG A 124 -18.18 -16.03 -10.61
C ARG A 124 -18.90 -14.74 -11.00
N SER A 125 -19.41 -14.00 -10.04
CA SER A 125 -20.09 -12.73 -10.21
C SER A 125 -19.87 -11.87 -8.96
N LEU A 126 -20.17 -10.59 -9.04
CA LEU A 126 -20.09 -9.67 -7.91
C LEU A 126 -21.05 -10.08 -6.79
N ASP A 127 -22.26 -10.55 -7.13
CA ASP A 127 -23.23 -11.05 -6.11
C ASP A 127 -22.70 -12.23 -5.30
N ALA A 128 -21.80 -13.03 -5.90
CA ALA A 128 -21.19 -14.17 -5.20
C ALA A 128 -20.14 -13.76 -4.14
N LEU A 129 -19.87 -12.48 -3.99
CA LEU A 129 -19.04 -11.91 -2.94
C LEU A 129 -19.85 -11.68 -1.64
N ALA A 130 -21.17 -11.56 -1.75
CA ALA A 130 -22.05 -11.37 -0.61
C ALA A 130 -21.94 -12.53 0.39
N GLY A 131 -21.81 -12.18 1.66
CA GLY A 131 -21.70 -13.15 2.76
C GLY A 131 -20.36 -13.91 2.84
N ARG A 132 -19.36 -13.55 2.02
CA ARG A 132 -18.00 -14.10 2.08
C ARG A 132 -17.12 -13.28 3.01
N ASP A 133 -16.18 -13.93 3.69
CA ASP A 133 -15.14 -13.24 4.45
C ASP A 133 -14.06 -12.72 3.50
N ILE A 134 -14.10 -11.41 3.21
CA ILE A 134 -13.20 -10.73 2.28
C ILE A 134 -12.19 -9.89 3.04
N VAL A 135 -10.92 -9.97 2.68
CA VAL A 135 -9.86 -9.13 3.25
C VAL A 135 -9.25 -8.22 2.19
N VAL A 136 -8.91 -6.99 2.61
CA VAL A 136 -8.24 -5.98 1.79
C VAL A 136 -7.17 -5.26 2.62
N LEU A 137 -6.20 -4.64 1.97
CA LEU A 137 -5.27 -3.75 2.67
C LEU A 137 -6.00 -2.49 3.14
N ALA A 138 -5.84 -2.19 4.42
CA ALA A 138 -6.35 -0.96 5.01
C ALA A 138 -5.82 0.27 4.26
N GLY A 139 -6.72 1.21 3.96
CA GLY A 139 -6.38 2.43 3.23
C GLY A 139 -6.05 2.22 1.75
N SER A 140 -6.25 1.02 1.18
CA SER A 140 -6.10 0.79 -0.27
C SER A 140 -7.30 1.36 -1.06
N VAL A 141 -7.10 1.58 -2.35
CA VAL A 141 -8.19 1.97 -3.26
C VAL A 141 -9.29 0.89 -3.34
N HIS A 142 -8.97 -0.34 -3.00
CA HIS A 142 -9.94 -1.45 -3.00
C HIS A 142 -11.06 -1.25 -1.97
N VAL A 143 -10.78 -0.53 -0.87
CA VAL A 143 -11.81 -0.13 0.12
C VAL A 143 -12.85 0.78 -0.54
N GLU A 144 -12.41 1.75 -1.37
CA GLU A 144 -13.30 2.63 -2.11
C GLU A 144 -14.12 1.83 -3.15
N THR A 145 -13.48 0.90 -3.87
CA THR A 145 -14.13 0.02 -4.84
C THR A 145 -15.21 -0.85 -4.18
N LEU A 146 -14.90 -1.49 -3.05
CA LEU A 146 -15.86 -2.30 -2.31
C LEU A 146 -17.00 -1.45 -1.73
N SER A 147 -16.70 -0.25 -1.25
CA SER A 147 -17.71 0.68 -0.73
C SER A 147 -18.69 1.14 -1.83
N ALA A 148 -18.21 1.33 -3.06
CA ALA A 148 -19.06 1.62 -4.20
C ALA A 148 -19.95 0.41 -4.56
N LEU A 149 -19.39 -0.80 -4.61
CA LEU A 149 -20.14 -2.03 -4.90
C LEU A 149 -21.16 -2.36 -3.81
N GLN A 150 -20.90 -2.00 -2.57
CA GLN A 150 -21.85 -2.24 -1.45
C GLN A 150 -23.18 -1.48 -1.64
N GLN A 151 -23.22 -0.42 -2.45
CA GLN A 151 -24.47 0.28 -2.76
C GLN A 151 -25.44 -0.62 -3.55
N ASP A 152 -24.90 -1.49 -4.41
CA ASP A 152 -25.69 -2.44 -5.21
C ASP A 152 -25.79 -3.80 -4.52
N ILE A 153 -24.84 -4.15 -3.65
CA ILE A 153 -24.78 -5.41 -2.91
C ILE A 153 -24.68 -5.11 -1.40
N PRO A 154 -25.80 -4.81 -0.72
CA PRO A 154 -25.80 -4.37 0.69
C PRO A 154 -25.18 -5.39 1.67
N GLU A 155 -25.20 -6.68 1.33
CA GLU A 155 -24.62 -7.77 2.14
C GLU A 155 -23.11 -7.94 1.93
N LEU A 156 -22.50 -7.14 1.06
CA LEU A 156 -21.05 -7.13 0.86
C LEU A 156 -20.38 -6.55 2.11
N ALA A 157 -19.44 -7.30 2.67
CA ALA A 157 -18.67 -6.90 3.84
C ALA A 157 -17.21 -7.32 3.67
N TRP A 158 -16.30 -6.60 4.32
CA TRP A 158 -14.86 -6.90 4.27
C TRP A 158 -14.18 -6.53 5.58
N ARG A 159 -12.99 -7.06 5.77
CA ARG A 159 -12.07 -6.70 6.84
C ARG A 159 -10.85 -5.99 6.27
N GLU A 160 -10.51 -4.87 6.85
CA GLU A 160 -9.28 -4.15 6.51
C GLU A 160 -8.11 -4.66 7.35
N ILE A 161 -7.04 -5.05 6.67
CA ILE A 161 -5.83 -5.60 7.28
C ILE A 161 -4.70 -4.58 7.18
N HIS A 162 -4.12 -4.23 8.33
CA HIS A 162 -2.93 -3.39 8.41
C HIS A 162 -1.70 -4.27 8.16
N ALA A 163 -1.31 -4.38 6.91
CA ALA A 163 -0.19 -5.18 6.46
C ALA A 163 0.72 -4.38 5.53
N ALA A 164 1.94 -4.86 5.34
CA ALA A 164 2.91 -4.23 4.46
C ALA A 164 2.53 -4.38 2.98
N ASP A 165 2.00 -5.55 2.60
CA ASP A 165 1.64 -5.87 1.22
C ASP A 165 0.51 -6.90 1.10
N SER A 166 0.15 -7.22 -0.15
CA SER A 166 -0.89 -8.20 -0.48
C SER A 166 -0.51 -9.65 -0.14
N LEU A 167 0.77 -9.96 0.08
CA LEU A 167 1.21 -11.32 0.40
C LEU A 167 0.57 -11.82 1.71
N GLU A 168 0.45 -10.93 2.70
CA GLU A 168 -0.19 -11.27 3.96
C GLU A 168 -1.68 -11.61 3.77
N LEU A 169 -2.39 -10.86 2.92
CA LEU A 169 -3.78 -11.18 2.55
C LEU A 169 -3.89 -12.55 1.89
N MET A 170 -2.97 -12.86 0.97
CA MET A 170 -2.92 -14.15 0.29
C MET A 170 -2.60 -15.31 1.25
N HIS A 171 -1.80 -15.07 2.30
CA HIS A 171 -1.61 -16.04 3.39
C HIS A 171 -2.91 -16.32 4.14
N LEU A 172 -3.68 -15.28 4.51
CA LEU A 172 -4.98 -15.47 5.16
C LEU A 172 -5.93 -16.34 4.33
N VAL A 173 -5.92 -16.17 2.98
CA VAL A 173 -6.69 -17.01 2.06
C VAL A 173 -6.14 -18.43 2.00
N THR A 174 -4.81 -18.62 1.99
CA THR A 174 -4.18 -19.94 1.99
C THR A 174 -4.52 -20.72 3.27
N ASP A 175 -4.50 -20.05 4.40
CA ASP A 175 -4.74 -20.62 5.74
C ASP A 175 -6.23 -20.74 6.08
N GLU A 176 -7.12 -20.39 5.14
CA GLU A 176 -8.59 -20.45 5.30
C GLU A 176 -9.11 -19.56 6.45
N THR A 177 -8.37 -18.52 6.82
CA THR A 177 -8.79 -17.49 7.78
C THR A 177 -9.49 -16.32 7.09
N ALA A 178 -9.52 -16.34 5.77
CA ALA A 178 -10.37 -15.53 4.90
C ALA A 178 -10.79 -16.36 3.69
N ASP A 179 -11.97 -16.09 3.15
CA ASP A 179 -12.45 -16.75 1.93
C ASP A 179 -11.79 -16.17 0.67
N LEU A 180 -11.68 -14.84 0.64
CA LEU A 180 -11.26 -14.05 -0.51
C LEU A 180 -10.33 -12.91 -0.07
N ALA A 181 -9.44 -12.50 -0.97
CA ALA A 181 -8.72 -11.24 -0.83
C ALA A 181 -8.88 -10.40 -2.10
N ILE A 182 -8.79 -9.09 -1.95
CA ILE A 182 -8.69 -8.17 -3.07
C ILE A 182 -7.25 -7.66 -3.13
N VAL A 183 -6.62 -7.86 -4.27
CA VAL A 183 -5.19 -7.56 -4.48
C VAL A 183 -4.98 -6.94 -5.86
N ASP A 184 -3.88 -6.23 -6.03
CA ASP A 184 -3.49 -5.69 -7.34
C ASP A 184 -2.90 -6.78 -8.24
N SER A 185 -3.21 -6.73 -9.54
CA SER A 185 -2.81 -7.74 -10.53
C SER A 185 -1.29 -7.93 -10.62
N ILE A 186 -0.53 -6.84 -10.45
CA ILE A 186 0.93 -6.88 -10.54
C ILE A 186 1.53 -7.52 -9.27
N GLU A 187 1.10 -7.08 -8.08
CA GLU A 187 1.53 -7.72 -6.84
C GLU A 187 1.17 -9.22 -6.85
N PHE A 188 -0.07 -9.55 -7.25
CA PHE A 188 -0.50 -10.93 -7.39
C PHE A 188 0.39 -11.75 -8.32
N SER A 189 0.71 -11.25 -9.52
CA SER A 189 1.51 -11.98 -10.51
C SER A 189 2.93 -12.31 -10.01
N ILE A 190 3.50 -11.46 -9.19
CA ILE A 190 4.82 -11.66 -8.59
C ILE A 190 4.74 -12.62 -7.40
N GLN A 191 3.77 -12.41 -6.52
CA GLN A 191 3.67 -13.14 -5.25
C GLN A 191 3.01 -14.51 -5.38
N GLN A 192 2.24 -14.76 -6.44
CA GLN A 192 1.56 -16.05 -6.68
C GLN A 192 2.52 -17.23 -6.70
N GLN A 193 3.77 -17.03 -7.14
CA GLN A 193 4.78 -18.09 -7.16
C GLN A 193 5.12 -18.61 -5.76
N LEU A 194 4.99 -17.76 -4.74
CA LEU A 194 5.18 -18.13 -3.33
C LEU A 194 3.97 -18.87 -2.77
N LEU A 195 2.77 -18.60 -3.30
CA LEU A 195 1.49 -19.15 -2.86
C LEU A 195 0.69 -19.73 -4.01
N PRO A 196 1.16 -20.84 -4.64
CA PRO A 196 0.58 -21.39 -5.88
C PRO A 196 -0.86 -21.90 -5.73
N ARG A 197 -1.36 -22.03 -4.49
CA ARG A 197 -2.74 -22.40 -4.21
C ARG A 197 -3.71 -21.21 -4.24
N VAL A 198 -3.20 -19.97 -4.21
CA VAL A 198 -4.02 -18.77 -4.39
C VAL A 198 -4.13 -18.47 -5.87
N VAL A 199 -5.35 -18.34 -6.36
CA VAL A 199 -5.64 -18.14 -7.78
C VAL A 199 -6.65 -17.01 -7.96
N ALA A 200 -6.56 -16.32 -9.11
CA ALA A 200 -7.52 -15.28 -9.44
C ALA A 200 -8.88 -15.86 -9.81
N ALA A 201 -9.93 -15.30 -9.24
CA ALA A 201 -11.31 -15.63 -9.56
C ALA A 201 -11.85 -14.74 -10.69
N MET A 202 -11.76 -13.43 -10.51
CA MET A 202 -12.25 -12.42 -11.45
C MET A 202 -11.62 -11.05 -11.14
N GLU A 203 -11.76 -10.13 -12.07
CA GLU A 203 -11.47 -8.70 -11.89
C GLU A 203 -12.64 -7.97 -11.24
N ILE A 204 -12.39 -6.90 -10.50
CA ILE A 204 -13.42 -6.03 -9.94
C ILE A 204 -13.05 -4.56 -10.16
N GLY A 205 -14.08 -3.73 -10.43
CA GLY A 205 -13.85 -2.31 -10.72
C GLY A 205 -13.03 -2.09 -12.00
N ASP A 206 -12.63 -0.85 -12.19
CA ASP A 206 -11.83 -0.42 -13.33
C ASP A 206 -10.33 -0.55 -13.03
N SER A 207 -9.54 -0.63 -14.10
CA SER A 207 -8.09 -0.52 -14.02
C SER A 207 -7.70 0.87 -13.51
N THR A 208 -6.88 0.93 -12.48
CA THR A 208 -6.46 2.18 -11.83
C THR A 208 -5.05 2.57 -12.23
N PRO A 209 -4.81 3.86 -12.52
CA PRO A 209 -3.46 4.38 -12.77
C PRO A 209 -2.66 4.51 -11.46
N ASN A 210 -1.34 4.29 -11.55
CA ASN A 210 -0.36 4.50 -10.50
C ASN A 210 0.60 5.63 -10.85
#